data_2fb033cf840ab03ab31c53637fc79075
#
_entry.id   2fb033cf840ab03ab31c53637fc79075
#
_cell.length_a   1.000
_cell.length_b   1.000
_cell.length_c   1.000
_cell.angle_alpha   90.00
_cell.angle_beta   90.00
_cell.angle_gamma   90.00
#
_symmetry.space_group_name_H-M   'P 1'
#
loop_
_entity.id
_entity.type
_entity.pdbx_description
1 polymer ?
#
loop_
_entity_poly.entity_id
_entity_poly.type
_entity_poly.pdbx_seq_one_letter_code
_entity_poly.pdbx_strand_id
1 'polypeptide(L)'
;VNAVRTAALAATGMVVALGLTVVPAHAKSVDVQGAASCTGGVKAKIKAGPRDPRQLKINVQVDDTGTTARTWTIVVRDNDESRTVTATTAGASNSIDRDVFTANGAGADTVTFTATRAGASCSGSVVVP
;
A
#
# COMPACT_ATOMS: atom_id res chain seq x y z
N VAL A 1 61.19 11.92 57.93
CA VAL A 1 59.74 11.76 57.82
C VAL A 1 59.34 11.84 56.33
N ASN A 2 59.13 10.69 55.71
CA ASN A 2 58.74 10.63 54.31
C ASN A 2 57.19 10.57 54.19
N ALA A 3 56.63 11.66 53.72
CA ALA A 3 55.20 11.68 53.38
C ALA A 3 55.01 11.12 51.98
N VAL A 4 54.47 9.95 51.87
CA VAL A 4 54.04 9.35 50.63
C VAL A 4 52.72 9.99 50.24
N ARG A 5 52.73 10.80 49.21
CA ARG A 5 51.52 11.33 48.58
C ARG A 5 50.98 10.30 47.59
N THR A 6 49.90 9.63 47.98
CA THR A 6 49.16 8.77 47.08
C THR A 6 48.29 9.63 46.20
N ALA A 7 48.64 9.71 44.90
CA ALA A 7 47.79 10.34 43.90
C ALA A 7 46.66 9.36 43.54
N ALA A 8 45.43 9.71 43.85
CA ALA A 8 44.25 8.99 43.38
C ALA A 8 43.98 9.41 41.95
N LEU A 9 44.15 8.50 40.99
CA LEU A 9 43.66 8.66 39.63
C LEU A 9 42.17 8.41 39.64
N ALA A 10 41.40 9.47 39.50
CA ALA A 10 40.00 9.38 39.20
C ALA A 10 39.82 9.00 37.69
N ALA A 11 39.55 7.74 37.44
CA ALA A 11 39.15 7.33 36.11
C ALA A 11 37.70 7.80 35.84
N THR A 12 37.55 8.88 35.13
CA THR A 12 36.25 9.34 34.65
C THR A 12 35.81 8.42 33.51
N GLY A 13 34.99 7.42 33.86
CA GLY A 13 34.36 6.54 32.88
C GLY A 13 33.36 7.35 32.06
N MET A 14 33.70 7.63 30.82
CA MET A 14 32.79 8.23 29.84
C MET A 14 31.79 7.15 29.39
N VAL A 15 30.61 7.13 29.99
CA VAL A 15 29.51 6.28 29.52
C VAL A 15 28.99 6.90 28.20
N VAL A 16 29.45 6.36 27.09
CA VAL A 16 28.84 6.65 25.79
C VAL A 16 27.51 5.91 25.77
N ALA A 17 26.45 6.62 26.11
CA ALA A 17 25.10 6.13 25.86
C ALA A 17 24.91 6.11 24.34
N LEU A 18 25.07 4.94 23.71
CA LEU A 18 24.61 4.69 22.35
C LEU A 18 23.07 4.75 22.40
N GLY A 19 22.54 5.94 22.13
CA GLY A 19 21.13 6.14 21.92
C GLY A 19 20.75 5.36 20.67
N LEU A 20 20.16 4.18 20.85
CA LEU A 20 19.41 3.49 19.80
C LEU A 20 18.24 4.41 19.46
N THR A 21 18.41 5.26 18.42
CA THR A 21 17.29 5.93 17.79
C THR A 21 16.48 4.85 17.09
N VAL A 22 15.43 4.39 17.75
CA VAL A 22 14.38 3.62 17.10
C VAL A 22 13.75 4.59 16.09
N VAL A 23 14.17 4.50 14.83
CA VAL A 23 13.45 5.18 13.74
C VAL A 23 12.09 4.50 13.71
N PRO A 24 10.97 5.20 14.03
CA PRO A 24 9.66 4.63 13.87
C PRO A 24 9.54 4.19 12.42
N ALA A 25 9.11 2.93 12.20
CA ALA A 25 8.75 2.47 10.88
C ALA A 25 7.86 3.55 10.28
N HIS A 26 8.30 4.22 9.20
CA HIS A 26 7.56 5.34 8.63
C HIS A 26 6.18 4.80 8.26
N ALA A 27 5.14 5.34 8.93
CA ALA A 27 3.78 5.13 8.50
C ALA A 27 3.73 5.57 7.04
N LYS A 28 3.27 4.71 6.16
CA LYS A 28 3.08 5.01 4.75
C LYS A 28 2.21 6.27 4.67
N SER A 29 2.67 7.28 3.96
CA SER A 29 1.99 8.58 3.93
C SER A 29 1.58 8.99 2.51
N VAL A 30 1.91 8.19 1.51
CA VAL A 30 1.74 8.55 0.11
C VAL A 30 0.86 7.53 -0.62
N ASP A 31 -0.14 8.04 -1.32
CA ASP A 31 -0.88 7.25 -2.30
C ASP A 31 -0.02 7.02 -3.54
N VAL A 32 -0.02 5.80 -4.03
CA VAL A 32 0.59 5.42 -5.30
C VAL A 32 -0.49 5.07 -6.31
N GLN A 33 -0.23 5.36 -7.57
CA GLN A 33 -1.16 5.10 -8.66
C GLN A 33 -0.46 4.34 -9.78
N GLY A 34 -1.16 3.38 -10.37
CA GLY A 34 -0.69 2.62 -11.52
C GLY A 34 -1.77 2.51 -12.60
N ALA A 35 -1.31 2.43 -13.84
CA ALA A 35 -2.16 2.05 -14.96
C ALA A 35 -2.34 0.55 -14.98
N ALA A 36 -3.43 0.10 -15.60
CA ALA A 36 -3.69 -1.31 -15.84
C ALA A 36 -3.58 -1.64 -17.33
N SER A 37 -3.28 -2.89 -17.63
CA SER A 37 -3.42 -3.46 -18.96
C SER A 37 -4.78 -4.11 -19.09
N CYS A 38 -5.53 -3.74 -20.11
CA CYS A 38 -6.87 -4.25 -20.38
C CYS A 38 -7.00 -4.80 -21.79
N THR A 39 -7.94 -5.72 -21.97
CA THR A 39 -8.45 -6.18 -23.28
C THR A 39 -9.81 -5.54 -23.57
N GLY A 40 -10.29 -5.64 -24.81
CA GLY A 40 -11.65 -5.22 -25.18
C GLY A 40 -11.89 -3.71 -25.19
N GLY A 41 -10.84 -2.88 -25.34
CA GLY A 41 -10.97 -1.41 -25.37
C GLY A 41 -11.26 -0.76 -24.03
N VAL A 42 -11.29 -1.53 -22.95
CA VAL A 42 -11.51 -1.07 -21.57
C VAL A 42 -10.27 -0.37 -21.04
N LYS A 43 -10.45 0.60 -20.16
CA LYS A 43 -9.38 1.25 -19.41
C LYS A 43 -9.59 1.03 -17.92
N ALA A 44 -8.50 0.88 -17.19
CA ALA A 44 -8.55 0.77 -15.74
C ALA A 44 -7.32 1.39 -15.09
N LYS A 45 -7.45 1.70 -13.82
CA LYS A 45 -6.35 2.16 -12.97
C LYS A 45 -6.54 1.70 -11.55
N ILE A 46 -5.44 1.61 -10.84
CA ILE A 46 -5.40 1.30 -9.42
C ILE A 46 -4.70 2.43 -8.67
N LYS A 47 -5.23 2.77 -7.52
CA LYS A 47 -4.63 3.69 -6.56
C LYS A 47 -4.64 3.01 -5.20
N ALA A 48 -3.53 3.04 -4.49
CA ALA A 48 -3.44 2.49 -3.15
C ALA A 48 -2.65 3.41 -2.22
N GLY A 49 -3.05 3.46 -0.98
CA GLY A 49 -2.37 4.24 0.04
C GLY A 49 -2.91 3.97 1.43
N PRO A 50 -2.25 4.48 2.46
CA PRO A 50 -2.69 4.29 3.83
C PRO A 50 -3.99 5.06 4.08
N ARG A 51 -4.99 4.38 4.61
CA ARG A 51 -6.14 5.03 5.23
C ARG A 51 -5.82 5.46 6.65
N ASP A 52 -5.13 4.57 7.35
CA ASP A 52 -4.65 4.75 8.72
C ASP A 52 -3.44 3.82 8.95
N PRO A 53 -2.80 3.83 10.14
CA PRO A 53 -1.64 2.99 10.38
C PRO A 53 -1.87 1.47 10.25
N ARG A 54 -3.13 1.03 10.29
CA ARG A 54 -3.49 -0.40 10.25
C ARG A 54 -4.14 -0.84 8.96
N GLN A 55 -4.56 0.11 8.10
CA GLN A 55 -5.38 -0.20 6.94
C GLN A 55 -4.92 0.55 5.70
N LEU A 56 -4.81 -0.18 4.58
CA LEU A 56 -4.70 0.38 3.25
C LEU A 56 -6.09 0.59 2.66
N LYS A 57 -6.22 1.66 1.90
CA LYS A 57 -7.33 1.89 0.98
C LYS A 57 -6.84 1.67 -0.44
N ILE A 58 -7.49 0.80 -1.15
CA ILE A 58 -7.20 0.47 -2.55
C ILE A 58 -8.42 0.86 -3.36
N ASN A 59 -8.22 1.76 -4.31
CA ASN A 59 -9.26 2.19 -5.24
C ASN A 59 -8.99 1.58 -6.61
N VAL A 60 -9.96 0.88 -7.16
CA VAL A 60 -9.93 0.33 -8.51
C VAL A 60 -11.00 1.04 -9.33
N GLN A 61 -10.58 1.62 -10.45
CA GLN A 61 -11.47 2.23 -11.42
C GLN A 61 -11.42 1.45 -12.72
N VAL A 62 -12.57 1.18 -13.29
CA VAL A 62 -12.74 0.52 -14.59
C VAL A 62 -13.68 1.35 -15.43
N ASP A 63 -13.21 1.80 -16.58
CA ASP A 63 -14.01 2.51 -17.59
C ASP A 63 -14.30 1.55 -18.73
N ASP A 64 -15.54 1.04 -18.78
CA ASP A 64 -15.97 0.10 -19.80
C ASP A 64 -16.39 0.84 -21.08
N THR A 65 -16.46 0.10 -22.16
CA THR A 65 -16.90 0.61 -23.47
C THR A 65 -18.43 0.57 -23.59
N GLY A 66 -18.95 1.44 -24.44
CA GLY A 66 -20.38 1.49 -24.72
C GLY A 66 -21.20 2.08 -23.57
N THR A 67 -22.50 1.82 -23.60
CA THR A 67 -23.48 2.40 -22.66
C THR A 67 -24.24 1.34 -21.87
N THR A 68 -24.01 0.07 -22.17
CA THR A 68 -24.68 -1.06 -21.47
C THR A 68 -24.00 -1.31 -20.13
N ALA A 69 -24.77 -1.35 -19.06
CA ALA A 69 -24.30 -1.74 -17.74
C ALA A 69 -23.74 -3.17 -17.76
N ARG A 70 -22.56 -3.34 -17.21
CA ARG A 70 -21.87 -4.65 -17.17
C ARG A 70 -21.34 -4.94 -15.79
N THR A 71 -21.47 -6.19 -15.39
CA THR A 71 -21.00 -6.66 -14.08
C THR A 71 -19.60 -7.20 -14.20
N TRP A 72 -18.72 -6.70 -13.35
CA TRP A 72 -17.32 -7.09 -13.24
C TRP A 72 -17.05 -7.79 -11.93
N THR A 73 -16.18 -8.77 -11.95
CA THR A 73 -15.59 -9.37 -10.76
C THR A 73 -14.19 -8.81 -10.60
N ILE A 74 -13.92 -8.17 -9.47
CA ILE A 74 -12.65 -7.53 -9.15
C ILE A 74 -12.01 -8.31 -7.98
N VAL A 75 -10.79 -8.80 -8.19
CA VAL A 75 -9.98 -9.45 -7.17
C VAL A 75 -8.80 -8.54 -6.88
N VAL A 76 -8.69 -8.12 -5.64
CA VAL A 76 -7.55 -7.34 -5.13
C VAL A 76 -6.73 -8.24 -4.23
N ARG A 77 -5.42 -8.25 -4.43
CA ARG A 77 -4.46 -8.94 -3.58
C ARG A 77 -3.49 -7.93 -3.02
N ASP A 78 -3.25 -8.02 -1.73
CA ASP A 78 -2.26 -7.25 -1.00
C ASP A 78 -1.38 -8.23 -0.24
N ASN A 79 -0.17 -8.45 -0.73
CA ASN A 79 0.70 -9.53 -0.25
C ASN A 79 -0.08 -10.87 -0.21
N ASP A 80 -0.33 -11.42 0.97
CA ASP A 80 -1.05 -12.69 1.15
C ASP A 80 -2.57 -12.52 1.31
N GLU A 81 -3.06 -11.30 1.46
CA GLU A 81 -4.49 -11.01 1.63
C GLU A 81 -5.17 -10.89 0.27
N SER A 82 -6.38 -11.44 0.16
CA SER A 82 -7.20 -11.38 -1.07
C SER A 82 -8.61 -10.92 -0.73
N ARG A 83 -9.13 -10.01 -1.55
CA ARG A 83 -10.51 -9.51 -1.50
C ARG A 83 -11.15 -9.62 -2.87
N THR A 84 -12.37 -10.11 -2.91
CA THR A 84 -13.16 -10.19 -4.14
C THR A 84 -14.41 -9.34 -3.99
N VAL A 85 -14.64 -8.47 -4.95
CA VAL A 85 -15.86 -7.65 -5.03
C VAL A 85 -16.48 -7.78 -6.41
N THR A 86 -17.80 -7.71 -6.45
CA THR A 86 -18.57 -7.65 -7.69
C THR A 86 -19.17 -6.25 -7.81
N ALA A 87 -19.06 -5.64 -8.97
CA ALA A 87 -19.57 -4.29 -9.21
C ALA A 87 -20.13 -4.19 -10.63
N THR A 88 -21.16 -3.36 -10.79
CA THR A 88 -21.77 -3.10 -12.09
C THR A 88 -21.43 -1.67 -12.51
N THR A 89 -21.05 -1.51 -13.77
CA THR A 89 -20.77 -0.19 -14.36
C THR A 89 -22.00 0.70 -14.30
N ALA A 90 -21.77 2.00 -14.07
CA ALA A 90 -22.83 2.98 -13.98
C ALA A 90 -22.38 4.36 -14.50
N GLY A 91 -23.33 5.26 -14.62
CA GLY A 91 -23.14 6.64 -15.04
C GLY A 91 -22.85 6.82 -16.52
N ALA A 92 -22.64 8.06 -16.94
CA ALA A 92 -22.41 8.43 -18.32
C ALA A 92 -21.11 7.83 -18.91
N SER A 93 -20.11 7.61 -18.06
CA SER A 93 -18.83 7.00 -18.44
C SER A 93 -18.85 5.47 -18.42
N ASN A 94 -19.96 4.85 -18.03
CA ASN A 94 -20.09 3.40 -17.89
C ASN A 94 -18.94 2.80 -17.05
N SER A 95 -18.75 3.35 -15.86
CA SER A 95 -17.56 3.10 -15.03
C SER A 95 -17.90 2.40 -13.72
N ILE A 96 -16.87 1.79 -13.16
CA ILE A 96 -16.82 1.32 -11.78
C ILE A 96 -15.76 2.13 -11.05
N ASP A 97 -16.08 2.52 -9.81
CA ASP A 97 -15.15 3.12 -8.85
C ASP A 97 -15.37 2.42 -7.51
N ARG A 98 -14.42 1.58 -7.10
CA ARG A 98 -14.54 0.76 -5.89
C ARG A 98 -13.34 0.90 -4.99
N ASP A 99 -13.66 1.13 -3.72
CA ASP A 99 -12.70 1.07 -2.63
C ASP A 99 -12.71 -0.34 -2.01
N VAL A 100 -11.51 -0.86 -1.80
CA VAL A 100 -11.25 -2.12 -1.10
C VAL A 100 -10.25 -1.83 0.00
N PHE A 101 -10.45 -2.43 1.16
CA PHE A 101 -9.58 -2.22 2.31
C PHE A 101 -8.85 -3.51 2.66
N THR A 102 -7.55 -3.37 2.92
CA THR A 102 -6.66 -4.46 3.33
C THR A 102 -5.82 -4.03 4.53
N ALA A 103 -5.12 -4.96 5.15
CA ALA A 103 -4.22 -4.64 6.24
C ALA A 103 -3.00 -3.86 5.73
N ASN A 104 -2.63 -2.80 6.43
CA ASN A 104 -1.39 -2.07 6.18
C ASN A 104 -0.25 -2.81 6.90
N GLY A 105 0.54 -3.58 6.17
CA GLY A 105 1.65 -4.36 6.70
C GLY A 105 2.86 -3.51 7.06
N ALA A 106 3.77 -4.09 7.81
CA ALA A 106 5.10 -3.54 8.00
C ALA A 106 5.90 -3.69 6.70
N GLY A 107 6.59 -2.64 6.28
CA GLY A 107 7.32 -2.62 5.02
C GLY A 107 6.42 -2.35 3.81
N ALA A 108 6.91 -2.67 2.62
CA ALA A 108 6.17 -2.43 1.39
C ALA A 108 5.01 -3.40 1.20
N ASP A 109 3.86 -2.87 0.78
CA ASP A 109 2.72 -3.67 0.34
C ASP A 109 2.68 -3.72 -1.19
N THR A 110 2.76 -4.92 -1.75
CA THR A 110 2.56 -5.15 -3.18
C THR A 110 1.10 -5.45 -3.44
N VAL A 111 0.43 -4.50 -4.07
CA VAL A 111 -1.00 -4.58 -4.36
C VAL A 111 -1.20 -4.87 -5.83
N THR A 112 -1.94 -5.91 -6.14
CA THR A 112 -2.33 -6.27 -7.50
C THR A 112 -3.85 -6.33 -7.60
N PHE A 113 -4.38 -6.11 -8.78
CA PHE A 113 -5.78 -6.40 -9.06
C PHE A 113 -5.96 -7.09 -10.40
N THR A 114 -7.02 -7.85 -10.49
CA THR A 114 -7.59 -8.35 -11.74
C THR A 114 -9.08 -8.00 -11.75
N ALA A 115 -9.57 -7.50 -12.86
CA ALA A 115 -10.98 -7.26 -13.08
C ALA A 115 -11.40 -7.98 -14.34
N THR A 116 -12.48 -8.74 -14.27
CA THR A 116 -12.95 -9.59 -15.37
C THR A 116 -14.44 -9.49 -15.57
N ARG A 117 -14.85 -9.52 -16.83
CA ARG A 117 -16.20 -9.78 -17.31
C ARG A 117 -16.17 -10.63 -18.57
N ALA A 118 -17.31 -11.09 -19.03
CA ALA A 118 -17.37 -11.73 -20.36
C ALA A 118 -16.82 -10.77 -21.44
N GLY A 119 -15.80 -11.20 -22.15
CA GLY A 119 -15.19 -10.46 -23.28
C GLY A 119 -14.16 -9.41 -22.90
N ALA A 120 -13.85 -9.15 -21.63
CA ALA A 120 -12.82 -8.20 -21.24
C ALA A 120 -12.16 -8.55 -19.90
N SER A 121 -10.91 -8.15 -19.77
CA SER A 121 -10.16 -8.29 -18.53
C SER A 121 -9.16 -7.14 -18.37
N CYS A 122 -8.89 -6.78 -17.13
CA CYS A 122 -7.86 -5.82 -16.74
C CYS A 122 -6.99 -6.39 -15.64
N SER A 123 -5.74 -6.01 -15.60
CA SER A 123 -4.83 -6.29 -14.49
C SER A 123 -3.84 -5.14 -14.27
N GLY A 124 -3.45 -4.94 -13.05
CA GLY A 124 -2.50 -3.91 -12.68
C GLY A 124 -1.87 -4.16 -11.32
N SER A 125 -0.83 -3.39 -11.00
CA SER A 125 -0.07 -3.54 -9.78
C SER A 125 0.51 -2.20 -9.35
N VAL A 126 0.60 -1.99 -8.05
CA VAL A 126 1.33 -0.89 -7.41
C VAL A 126 2.05 -1.40 -6.17
N VAL A 127 3.13 -0.72 -5.81
CA VAL A 127 3.83 -0.96 -4.55
C VAL A 127 3.66 0.27 -3.66
N VAL A 128 3.10 0.07 -2.49
CA VAL A 128 2.98 1.10 -1.44
C VAL A 128 4.19 0.93 -0.54
N PRO A 129 5.13 1.88 -0.57
CA PRO A 129 6.41 1.76 0.16
C PRO A 129 6.25 1.79 1.68
#